data_52bee7e990bd8d5cef5b8812dacf0006
#
_entry.id   52bee7e990bd8d5cef5b8812dacf0006
#
_cell.length_a   1.000
_cell.length_b   1.000
_cell.length_c   1.000
_cell.angle_alpha   90.00
_cell.angle_beta   90.00
_cell.angle_gamma   90.00
#
_symmetry.space_group_name_H-M   'P 1'
#
loop_
_entity.id
_entity.type
_entity.pdbx_description
1 polymer ?
#
loop_
_entity_poly.entity_id
_entity_poly.type
_entity_poly.pdbx_seq_one_letter_code
_entity_poly.pdbx_strand_id
1 'polypeptide(L)'
;MAPKKDTTPYKKKDKYRIRNWKQYNESLVNRGSITFWFDEAAINKWHCSEKSGKPGRPDTYSDDAIRCGLMIKAVFRIALRALQGFIKSLITILGLDLSCPHYSVFCRRAKDLQIPLRKLLKPGEKLNVIFDSTGVKVYGEGEWKVRKHGYSKRRTWRKVHVGMCADSGQVVVSGMTSNNVSDDETMIHMMGTLEGVPLGDVLGDGAYDTTDCR
;
A
#
# COMPACT_ATOMS: atom_id res chain seq x y z
N MET A 1 50.84 0.03 -24.12
CA MET A 1 49.86 1.15 -24.24
C MET A 1 48.95 1.15 -23.05
N ALA A 2 49.04 2.14 -22.18
CA ALA A 2 48.17 2.25 -21.01
C ALA A 2 46.79 2.79 -21.44
N PRO A 3 45.66 2.31 -20.85
CA PRO A 3 44.33 2.81 -21.21
C PRO A 3 44.18 4.26 -20.76
N LYS A 4 43.71 5.12 -21.68
CA LYS A 4 43.41 6.53 -21.41
C LYS A 4 42.31 6.59 -20.33
N LYS A 5 42.59 7.29 -19.22
CA LYS A 5 41.58 7.64 -18.21
C LYS A 5 40.50 8.52 -18.86
N ASP A 6 39.28 8.07 -18.79
CA ASP A 6 38.12 8.85 -19.20
C ASP A 6 37.96 10.06 -18.26
N THR A 7 38.16 11.24 -18.78
CA THR A 7 38.12 12.51 -18.04
C THR A 7 36.77 13.22 -18.25
N THR A 8 35.69 12.47 -18.41
CA THR A 8 34.36 13.09 -18.49
C THR A 8 34.04 13.80 -17.16
N PRO A 9 33.76 15.11 -17.19
CA PRO A 9 33.48 15.83 -15.96
C PRO A 9 32.25 15.30 -15.28
N TYR A 10 32.39 14.85 -14.03
CA TYR A 10 31.32 14.35 -13.19
C TYR A 10 30.23 15.41 -13.09
N LYS A 11 29.11 15.24 -13.81
CA LYS A 11 27.92 16.08 -13.67
C LYS A 11 27.45 16.00 -12.23
N LYS A 12 27.53 17.10 -11.49
CA LYS A 12 27.04 17.25 -10.13
C LYS A 12 25.55 16.86 -10.14
N LYS A 13 25.20 15.74 -9.47
CA LYS A 13 23.79 15.30 -9.36
C LYS A 13 22.98 16.43 -8.74
N ASP A 14 21.93 16.86 -9.40
CA ASP A 14 21.01 17.84 -8.86
C ASP A 14 20.45 17.31 -7.52
N LYS A 15 20.63 18.12 -6.47
CA LYS A 15 20.09 17.76 -5.15
C LYS A 15 18.58 17.88 -5.21
N TYR A 16 17.89 16.74 -5.13
CA TYR A 16 16.44 16.73 -4.98
C TYR A 16 16.04 17.56 -3.75
N ARG A 17 15.14 18.54 -3.93
CA ARG A 17 14.58 19.35 -2.84
C ARG A 17 13.07 19.35 -2.97
N ILE A 18 12.38 19.02 -1.87
CA ILE A 18 10.93 19.12 -1.79
C ILE A 18 10.57 20.60 -1.92
N ARG A 19 9.76 20.95 -2.94
CA ARG A 19 9.31 22.34 -3.19
C ARG A 19 7.98 22.65 -2.49
N ASN A 20 7.20 21.63 -2.16
CA ASN A 20 5.87 21.73 -1.58
C ASN A 20 5.81 21.31 -0.10
N TRP A 21 6.77 21.75 0.70
CA TRP A 21 6.88 21.40 2.13
C TRP A 21 5.58 21.62 2.91
N LYS A 22 4.83 22.69 2.60
CA LYS A 22 3.55 22.98 3.28
C LYS A 22 2.55 21.86 3.05
N GLN A 23 2.31 21.48 1.80
CA GLN A 23 1.38 20.39 1.44
C GLN A 23 1.84 19.04 1.98
N TYR A 24 3.15 18.78 1.89
CA TYR A 24 3.73 17.57 2.44
C TYR A 24 3.51 17.45 3.96
N ASN A 25 3.82 18.50 4.72
CA ASN A 25 3.60 18.51 6.17
C ASN A 25 2.11 18.41 6.52
N GLU A 26 1.25 19.10 5.81
CA GLU A 26 -0.21 19.03 6.00
C GLU A 26 -0.74 17.62 5.75
N SER A 27 -0.26 16.92 4.73
CA SER A 27 -0.61 15.52 4.47
C SER A 27 -0.16 14.59 5.61
N LEU A 28 1.01 14.84 6.22
CA LEU A 28 1.49 14.08 7.37
C LEU A 28 0.65 14.33 8.63
N VAL A 29 0.28 15.59 8.88
CA VAL A 29 -0.61 15.95 10.01
C VAL A 29 -1.98 15.29 9.83
N ASN A 30 -2.55 15.35 8.63
CA ASN A 30 -3.85 14.76 8.32
C ASN A 30 -3.88 13.23 8.48
N ARG A 31 -2.74 12.54 8.33
CA ARG A 31 -2.67 11.09 8.64
C ARG A 31 -3.02 10.76 10.09
N GLY A 32 -2.77 11.68 11.03
CA GLY A 32 -3.13 11.53 12.45
C GLY A 32 -4.53 12.03 12.79
N SER A 33 -5.22 12.69 11.86
CA SER A 33 -6.53 13.27 12.10
C SER A 33 -7.63 12.21 12.11
N ILE A 34 -8.32 12.07 13.23
CA ILE A 34 -9.46 11.14 13.35
C ILE A 34 -10.62 11.58 12.46
N THR A 35 -10.85 12.87 12.31
CA THR A 35 -11.92 13.41 11.45
C THR A 35 -11.70 13.12 9.97
N PHE A 36 -10.46 12.94 9.54
CA PHE A 36 -10.12 12.55 8.17
C PHE A 36 -10.53 11.09 7.86
N TRP A 37 -10.45 10.21 8.85
CA TRP A 37 -10.74 8.79 8.69
C TRP A 37 -12.16 8.40 9.05
N PHE A 38 -12.81 9.22 9.89
CA PHE A 38 -14.15 9.00 10.42
C PHE A 38 -15.02 10.19 10.03
N ASP A 39 -15.19 10.40 8.73
CA ASP A 39 -15.95 11.50 8.15
C ASP A 39 -17.45 11.19 8.06
N GLU A 40 -18.22 12.21 7.76
CA GLU A 40 -19.68 12.10 7.64
C GLU A 40 -20.11 11.11 6.54
N ALA A 41 -19.33 11.01 5.45
CA ALA A 41 -19.61 10.08 4.36
C ALA A 41 -19.41 8.63 4.80
N ALA A 42 -18.37 8.35 5.59
CA ALA A 42 -18.13 7.02 6.16
C ALA A 42 -19.20 6.65 7.20
N ILE A 43 -19.64 7.63 8.01
CA ILE A 43 -20.72 7.46 9.00
C ILE A 43 -22.03 7.09 8.29
N ASN A 44 -22.44 7.86 7.28
CA ASN A 44 -23.69 7.64 6.54
C ASN A 44 -23.72 6.29 5.81
N LYS A 45 -22.56 5.78 5.41
CA LYS A 45 -22.39 4.48 4.73
C LYS A 45 -21.91 3.36 5.66
N TRP A 46 -22.04 3.52 6.97
CA TRP A 46 -21.49 2.58 7.94
C TRP A 46 -22.06 1.18 7.84
N HIS A 47 -23.37 1.09 7.67
CA HIS A 47 -24.06 -0.17 7.52
C HIS A 47 -24.23 -0.54 6.04
N CYS A 48 -24.24 -1.84 5.76
CA CYS A 48 -24.49 -2.35 4.42
C CYS A 48 -25.97 -2.20 4.09
N SER A 49 -26.30 -1.43 3.05
CA SER A 49 -27.68 -1.27 2.56
C SER A 49 -28.08 -2.37 1.56
N GLU A 50 -27.09 -2.99 0.91
CA GLU A 50 -27.32 -3.98 -0.14
C GLU A 50 -27.17 -5.41 0.38
N LYS A 51 -28.10 -6.28 -0.02
CA LYS A 51 -27.98 -7.72 0.22
C LYS A 51 -26.99 -8.31 -0.78
N SER A 52 -25.97 -9.00 -0.30
CA SER A 52 -24.89 -9.55 -1.14
C SER A 52 -25.32 -10.66 -2.12
N GLY A 53 -26.57 -11.13 -2.05
CA GLY A 53 -27.06 -12.27 -2.86
C GLY A 53 -26.37 -13.61 -2.59
N LYS A 54 -25.35 -13.63 -1.74
CA LYS A 54 -24.61 -14.85 -1.36
C LYS A 54 -25.36 -15.61 -0.26
N PRO A 55 -25.33 -16.95 -0.26
CA PRO A 55 -25.91 -17.74 0.82
C PRO A 55 -25.19 -17.44 2.14
N GLY A 56 -25.97 -17.34 3.23
CA GLY A 56 -25.49 -17.07 4.58
C GLY A 56 -26.01 -15.77 5.18
N ARG A 57 -25.48 -15.41 6.35
CA ARG A 57 -25.86 -14.16 7.02
C ARG A 57 -25.32 -12.97 6.23
N PRO A 58 -26.16 -11.99 5.86
CA PRO A 58 -25.71 -10.80 5.15
C PRO A 58 -24.70 -9.98 5.97
N ASP A 59 -23.82 -9.29 5.27
CA ASP A 59 -22.88 -8.39 5.90
C ASP A 59 -23.62 -7.20 6.53
N THR A 60 -23.34 -6.93 7.80
CA THR A 60 -23.94 -5.83 8.55
C THR A 60 -23.26 -4.50 8.26
N TYR A 61 -21.94 -4.55 8.00
CA TYR A 61 -21.09 -3.38 7.83
C TYR A 61 -20.63 -3.24 6.39
N SER A 62 -20.59 -2.02 5.89
CA SER A 62 -20.11 -1.72 4.55
C SER A 62 -18.59 -1.94 4.42
N ASP A 63 -18.11 -2.01 3.17
CA ASP A 63 -16.67 -2.02 2.89
C ASP A 63 -16.00 -0.73 3.37
N ASP A 64 -16.68 0.40 3.30
CA ASP A 64 -16.16 1.69 3.73
C ASP A 64 -15.96 1.72 5.26
N ALA A 65 -16.88 1.16 6.04
CA ALA A 65 -16.72 1.02 7.49
C ALA A 65 -15.52 0.13 7.87
N ILE A 66 -15.36 -0.99 7.17
CA ILE A 66 -14.23 -1.90 7.40
C ILE A 66 -12.91 -1.24 6.98
N ARG A 67 -12.91 -0.54 5.84
CA ARG A 67 -11.73 0.19 5.33
C ARG A 67 -11.30 1.28 6.29
N CYS A 68 -12.24 2.09 6.79
CA CYS A 68 -12.00 3.11 7.81
C CYS A 68 -11.32 2.50 9.05
N GLY A 69 -11.86 1.42 9.60
CA GLY A 69 -11.25 0.75 10.76
C GLY A 69 -9.84 0.22 10.47
N LEU A 70 -9.63 -0.40 9.31
CA LEU A 70 -8.30 -0.91 8.93
C LEU A 70 -7.28 0.21 8.71
N MET A 71 -7.70 1.37 8.21
CA MET A 71 -6.86 2.55 8.10
C MET A 71 -6.44 3.08 9.47
N ILE A 72 -7.39 3.21 10.40
CA ILE A 72 -7.10 3.57 11.80
C ILE A 72 -6.08 2.59 12.40
N LYS A 73 -6.30 1.28 12.20
CA LYS A 73 -5.35 0.25 12.64
C LYS A 73 -3.95 0.47 12.07
N ALA A 74 -3.84 0.78 10.80
CA ALA A 74 -2.56 0.96 10.11
C ALA A 74 -1.83 2.20 10.61
N VAL A 75 -2.52 3.34 10.74
CA VAL A 75 -1.96 4.62 11.19
C VAL A 75 -1.49 4.54 12.64
N PHE A 76 -2.33 4.04 13.53
CA PHE A 76 -2.03 3.97 14.98
C PHE A 76 -1.34 2.67 15.41
N ARG A 77 -1.10 1.74 14.47
CA ARG A 77 -0.43 0.45 14.71
C ARG A 77 -1.02 -0.37 15.85
N ILE A 78 -2.34 -0.34 16.01
CA ILE A 78 -3.05 -1.04 17.07
C ILE A 78 -3.50 -2.44 16.66
N ALA A 79 -3.60 -3.35 17.65
CA ALA A 79 -4.13 -4.70 17.42
C ALA A 79 -5.64 -4.67 17.15
N LEU A 80 -6.18 -5.67 16.42
CA LEU A 80 -7.61 -5.69 16.04
C LEU A 80 -8.58 -5.61 17.21
N ARG A 81 -8.26 -6.20 18.36
CA ARG A 81 -9.09 -6.11 19.57
C ARG A 81 -9.06 -4.70 20.16
N ALA A 82 -7.88 -4.07 20.16
CA ALA A 82 -7.75 -2.68 20.57
C ALA A 82 -8.45 -1.72 19.60
N LEU A 83 -8.41 -2.01 18.29
CA LEU A 83 -9.16 -1.28 17.28
C LEU A 83 -10.67 -1.28 17.57
N GLN A 84 -11.24 -2.43 17.92
CA GLN A 84 -12.66 -2.51 18.29
C GLN A 84 -12.97 -1.59 19.49
N GLY A 85 -12.15 -1.64 20.54
CA GLY A 85 -12.31 -0.76 21.71
C GLY A 85 -12.19 0.73 21.35
N PHE A 86 -11.21 1.07 20.50
CA PHE A 86 -10.98 2.42 20.02
C PHE A 86 -12.19 2.97 19.22
N ILE A 87 -12.68 2.21 18.24
CA ILE A 87 -13.87 2.59 17.45
C ILE A 87 -15.10 2.73 18.34
N LYS A 88 -15.31 1.78 19.27
CA LYS A 88 -16.42 1.86 20.23
C LYS A 88 -16.37 3.14 21.05
N SER A 89 -15.17 3.52 21.53
CA SER A 89 -14.99 4.77 22.29
C SER A 89 -15.27 6.00 21.42
N LEU A 90 -14.81 6.01 20.16
CA LEU A 90 -15.10 7.12 19.23
C LEU A 90 -16.61 7.28 18.99
N ILE A 91 -17.31 6.20 18.69
CA ILE A 91 -18.76 6.20 18.51
C ILE A 91 -19.47 6.79 19.73
N THR A 92 -19.04 6.38 20.93
CA THR A 92 -19.60 6.90 22.20
C THR A 92 -19.30 8.39 22.39
N ILE A 93 -18.06 8.82 22.18
CA ILE A 93 -17.63 10.21 22.39
C ILE A 93 -18.32 11.15 21.41
N LEU A 94 -18.49 10.70 20.15
CA LEU A 94 -19.16 11.48 19.10
C LEU A 94 -20.69 11.43 19.19
N GLY A 95 -21.25 10.65 20.10
CA GLY A 95 -22.71 10.51 20.26
C GLY A 95 -23.41 9.88 19.06
N LEU A 96 -22.72 9.01 18.31
CA LEU A 96 -23.25 8.41 17.11
C LEU A 96 -24.09 7.16 17.42
N ASP A 97 -25.23 7.03 16.75
CA ASP A 97 -26.05 5.81 16.82
C ASP A 97 -25.55 4.74 15.84
N LEU A 98 -24.34 4.26 16.08
CA LEU A 98 -23.67 3.27 15.24
C LEU A 98 -23.26 2.05 16.06
N SER A 99 -23.43 0.86 15.48
CA SER A 99 -22.86 -0.36 16.05
C SER A 99 -21.39 -0.49 15.69
N CYS A 100 -20.59 -1.02 16.63
CA CYS A 100 -19.16 -1.25 16.40
C CYS A 100 -18.90 -2.64 15.82
N PRO A 101 -18.17 -2.77 14.70
CA PRO A 101 -17.78 -4.07 14.17
C PRO A 101 -16.91 -4.85 15.17
N HIS A 102 -17.19 -6.13 15.31
CA HIS A 102 -16.37 -7.01 16.12
C HIS A 102 -14.99 -7.23 15.46
N TYR A 103 -13.93 -7.39 16.23
CA TYR A 103 -12.56 -7.55 15.71
C TYR A 103 -12.41 -8.68 14.67
N SER A 104 -13.19 -9.75 14.80
CA SER A 104 -13.18 -10.87 13.85
C SER A 104 -13.76 -10.51 12.48
N VAL A 105 -14.67 -9.53 12.42
CA VAL A 105 -15.21 -9.02 11.16
C VAL A 105 -14.09 -8.30 10.39
N PHE A 106 -13.31 -7.44 11.04
CA PHE A 106 -12.15 -6.81 10.44
C PHE A 106 -11.15 -7.85 9.93
N CYS A 107 -10.85 -8.89 10.73
CA CYS A 107 -9.92 -9.95 10.36
C CYS A 107 -10.37 -10.71 9.11
N ARG A 108 -11.64 -11.06 9.01
CA ARG A 108 -12.20 -11.81 7.88
C ARG A 108 -12.25 -10.94 6.62
N ARG A 109 -12.84 -9.73 6.72
CA ARG A 109 -13.07 -8.84 5.60
C ARG A 109 -11.78 -8.22 5.03
N ALA A 110 -10.74 -8.06 5.85
CA ALA A 110 -9.45 -7.54 5.42
C ALA A 110 -8.79 -8.37 4.30
N LYS A 111 -9.13 -9.64 4.17
CA LYS A 111 -8.57 -10.54 3.15
C LYS A 111 -9.14 -10.26 1.76
N ASP A 112 -10.42 -9.87 1.72
CA ASP A 112 -11.19 -9.75 0.48
C ASP A 112 -11.42 -8.28 0.08
N LEU A 113 -10.97 -7.35 0.93
CA LEU A 113 -11.18 -5.92 0.72
C LEU A 113 -10.29 -5.40 -0.41
N GLN A 114 -10.89 -5.06 -1.52
CA GLN A 114 -10.20 -4.41 -2.64
C GLN A 114 -10.19 -2.89 -2.46
N ILE A 115 -9.05 -2.26 -2.76
CA ILE A 115 -8.94 -0.80 -2.83
C ILE A 115 -9.19 -0.40 -4.28
N PRO A 116 -10.27 0.33 -4.58
CA PRO A 116 -10.56 0.74 -5.95
C PRO A 116 -9.58 1.83 -6.40
N LEU A 117 -8.57 1.48 -7.15
CA LEU A 117 -7.52 2.39 -7.64
C LEU A 117 -8.10 3.49 -8.54
N ARG A 118 -9.15 3.18 -9.31
CA ARG A 118 -9.78 4.14 -10.25
C ARG A 118 -10.38 5.39 -9.57
N LYS A 119 -10.66 5.36 -8.26
CA LYS A 119 -11.14 6.54 -7.52
C LYS A 119 -10.05 7.55 -7.19
N LEU A 120 -8.78 7.23 -7.45
CA LEU A 120 -7.62 8.06 -7.11
C LEU A 120 -7.25 9.05 -8.22
N LEU A 121 -7.78 8.87 -9.44
CA LEU A 121 -7.52 9.74 -10.58
C LEU A 121 -8.72 10.66 -10.83
N LYS A 122 -8.46 11.94 -11.05
CA LYS A 122 -9.45 12.87 -11.54
C LYS A 122 -9.72 12.62 -13.03
N PRO A 123 -10.92 12.94 -13.54
CA PRO A 123 -11.21 12.81 -14.95
C PRO A 123 -10.17 13.57 -15.80
N GLY A 124 -9.55 12.88 -16.76
CA GLY A 124 -8.56 13.45 -17.67
C GLY A 124 -7.11 13.47 -17.16
N GLU A 125 -6.84 13.10 -15.91
CA GLU A 125 -5.47 12.93 -15.42
C GLU A 125 -4.86 11.61 -15.90
N LYS A 126 -3.57 11.67 -16.31
CA LYS A 126 -2.75 10.48 -16.59
C LYS A 126 -2.01 10.07 -15.33
N LEU A 127 -1.91 8.78 -15.12
CA LEU A 127 -1.17 8.21 -14.00
C LEU A 127 0.32 8.10 -14.32
N ASN A 128 1.15 8.90 -13.66
CA ASN A 128 2.60 8.74 -13.68
C ASN A 128 2.99 7.75 -12.58
N VAL A 129 3.64 6.64 -12.94
CA VAL A 129 3.94 5.54 -11.99
C VAL A 129 5.43 5.40 -11.79
N ILE A 130 5.84 5.33 -10.52
CA ILE A 130 7.21 4.99 -10.12
C ILE A 130 7.20 3.56 -9.59
N PHE A 131 8.01 2.69 -10.18
CA PHE A 131 8.20 1.32 -9.70
C PHE A 131 9.47 1.19 -8.89
N ASP A 132 9.36 0.45 -7.79
CA ASP A 132 10.50 0.08 -6.94
C ASP A 132 10.25 -1.31 -6.31
N SER A 133 11.33 -2.00 -5.96
CA SER A 133 11.26 -3.27 -5.26
C SER A 133 12.10 -3.28 -3.99
N THR A 134 11.65 -3.99 -3.00
CA THR A 134 12.38 -4.18 -1.75
C THR A 134 12.38 -5.63 -1.31
N GLY A 135 13.54 -6.09 -0.83
CA GLY A 135 13.67 -7.42 -0.26
C GLY A 135 13.11 -7.49 1.16
N VAL A 136 12.16 -8.39 1.40
CA VAL A 136 11.61 -8.67 2.72
C VAL A 136 12.04 -10.05 3.18
N LYS A 137 12.68 -10.09 4.33
CA LYS A 137 13.11 -11.32 4.94
C LYS A 137 11.94 -12.06 5.57
N VAL A 138 11.75 -13.32 5.18
CA VAL A 138 10.75 -14.17 5.81
C VAL A 138 11.31 -14.71 7.12
N TYR A 139 10.74 -14.25 8.23
CA TYR A 139 11.06 -14.79 9.54
C TYR A 139 10.46 -16.19 9.67
N GLY A 140 11.34 -17.20 9.75
CA GLY A 140 10.99 -18.53 10.18
C GLY A 140 11.83 -18.89 11.41
N GLU A 141 11.54 -20.00 12.07
CA GLU A 141 12.30 -20.54 13.23
C GLU A 141 13.83 -20.68 13.01
N GLY A 142 14.30 -20.30 11.80
CA GLY A 142 15.63 -20.58 11.31
C GLY A 142 16.76 -19.70 11.82
N GLU A 143 16.55 -18.48 12.32
CA GLU A 143 17.73 -17.63 12.65
C GLU A 143 18.49 -18.13 13.87
N TRP A 144 17.80 -18.56 14.90
CA TRP A 144 18.43 -19.12 16.08
C TRP A 144 19.06 -20.52 15.82
N LYS A 145 18.35 -21.36 15.06
CA LYS A 145 18.84 -22.69 14.66
C LYS A 145 20.00 -22.64 13.67
N VAL A 146 19.98 -21.66 12.72
CA VAL A 146 21.10 -21.46 11.77
C VAL A 146 22.37 -20.97 12.47
N ARG A 147 22.26 -20.11 13.48
CA ARG A 147 23.40 -19.72 14.32
C ARG A 147 24.00 -20.90 15.10
N LYS A 148 23.18 -21.87 15.51
CA LYS A 148 23.59 -23.00 16.37
C LYS A 148 23.98 -24.27 15.59
N HIS A 149 23.44 -24.50 14.40
CA HIS A 149 23.55 -25.77 13.67
C HIS A 149 24.05 -25.67 12.23
N GLY A 150 24.60 -24.52 11.80
CA GLY A 150 25.20 -24.34 10.47
C GLY A 150 24.25 -24.21 9.30
N TYR A 151 24.79 -24.11 8.11
CA TYR A 151 24.30 -23.60 6.84
C TYR A 151 23.08 -24.31 6.18
N SER A 152 22.39 -25.22 6.82
CA SER A 152 21.41 -26.10 6.17
C SER A 152 20.00 -25.52 5.96
N LYS A 153 19.68 -24.33 6.47
CA LYS A 153 18.39 -23.69 6.20
C LYS A 153 18.59 -22.33 5.54
N ARG A 154 18.37 -22.29 4.22
CA ARG A 154 18.38 -21.07 3.41
C ARG A 154 17.44 -20.03 4.01
N ARG A 155 17.99 -18.83 4.25
CA ARG A 155 17.18 -17.64 4.50
C ARG A 155 16.28 -17.41 3.30
N THR A 156 14.97 -17.44 3.48
CA THR A 156 14.03 -17.16 2.42
C THR A 156 13.75 -15.65 2.41
N TRP A 157 13.93 -15.07 1.25
CA TRP A 157 13.56 -13.69 0.98
C TRP A 157 12.37 -13.68 0.04
N ARG A 158 11.54 -12.66 0.19
CA ARG A 158 10.52 -12.30 -0.78
C ARG A 158 10.81 -10.91 -1.28
N LYS A 159 10.46 -10.62 -2.52
CA LYS A 159 10.47 -9.27 -3.05
C LYS A 159 9.07 -8.69 -2.94
N VAL A 160 8.96 -7.48 -2.42
CA VAL A 160 7.74 -6.67 -2.47
C VAL A 160 7.97 -5.61 -3.52
N HIS A 161 7.12 -5.61 -4.53
CA HIS A 161 7.12 -4.65 -5.63
C HIS A 161 6.01 -3.64 -5.38
N VAL A 162 6.29 -2.38 -5.63
CA VAL A 162 5.35 -1.27 -5.40
C VAL A 162 5.38 -0.36 -6.60
N GLY A 163 4.21 -0.12 -7.20
CA GLY A 163 4.00 0.97 -8.13
C GLY A 163 3.28 2.11 -7.42
N MET A 164 3.86 3.29 -7.47
CA MET A 164 3.39 4.46 -6.75
C MET A 164 3.13 5.61 -7.71
N CYS A 165 2.01 6.32 -7.54
CA CYS A 165 1.74 7.54 -8.29
C CYS A 165 2.78 8.61 -7.94
N ALA A 166 3.47 9.14 -8.97
CA ALA A 166 4.51 10.15 -8.79
C ALA A 166 3.98 11.45 -8.20
N ASP A 167 2.75 11.82 -8.52
CA ASP A 167 2.16 13.10 -8.13
C ASP A 167 1.57 13.05 -6.71
N SER A 168 0.88 11.96 -6.35
CA SER A 168 0.18 11.84 -5.06
C SER A 168 0.95 11.07 -4.01
N GLY A 169 1.97 10.28 -4.40
CA GLY A 169 2.67 9.36 -3.51
C GLY A 169 1.84 8.16 -3.06
N GLN A 170 0.69 7.91 -3.69
CA GLN A 170 -0.17 6.79 -3.34
C GLN A 170 0.30 5.51 -4.03
N VAL A 171 0.26 4.40 -3.31
CA VAL A 171 0.50 3.08 -3.90
C VAL A 171 -0.69 2.71 -4.78
N VAL A 172 -0.45 2.52 -6.06
CA VAL A 172 -1.47 2.20 -7.06
C VAL A 172 -1.49 0.73 -7.42
N VAL A 173 -0.36 0.06 -7.30
CA VAL A 173 -0.24 -1.38 -7.48
C VAL A 173 0.83 -1.94 -6.57
N SER A 174 0.65 -3.15 -6.09
CA SER A 174 1.65 -3.84 -5.29
C SER A 174 1.61 -5.33 -5.56
N GLY A 175 2.76 -5.98 -5.48
CA GLY A 175 2.90 -7.41 -5.67
C GLY A 175 3.97 -8.00 -4.76
N MET A 176 3.93 -9.31 -4.57
CA MET A 176 4.97 -10.03 -3.85
C MET A 176 5.40 -11.25 -4.66
N THR A 177 6.70 -11.39 -4.85
CA THR A 177 7.28 -12.51 -5.58
C THR A 177 8.32 -13.26 -4.75
N SER A 178 8.72 -14.40 -5.25
CA SER A 178 9.91 -15.09 -4.75
C SER A 178 11.18 -14.34 -5.20
N ASN A 179 12.28 -14.59 -4.54
CA ASN A 179 13.53 -13.88 -4.80
C ASN A 179 14.15 -14.15 -6.21
N ASN A 180 13.71 -15.19 -6.88
CA ASN A 180 14.20 -15.61 -8.21
C ASN A 180 13.39 -15.02 -9.37
N VAL A 181 12.32 -14.28 -9.11
CA VAL A 181 11.56 -13.55 -10.14
C VAL A 181 12.24 -12.21 -10.37
N SER A 182 12.39 -11.82 -11.64
CA SER A 182 13.01 -10.54 -12.00
C SER A 182 12.06 -9.36 -11.73
N ASP A 183 12.63 -8.17 -11.58
CA ASP A 183 11.86 -6.97 -11.25
C ASP A 183 11.10 -6.46 -12.48
N ASP A 184 11.70 -6.56 -13.66
CA ASP A 184 11.12 -6.20 -14.94
C ASP A 184 9.90 -7.09 -15.31
N GLU A 185 10.01 -8.41 -15.19
CA GLU A 185 8.90 -9.34 -15.40
C GLU A 185 7.71 -9.00 -14.49
N THR A 186 8.01 -8.70 -13.22
CA THR A 186 6.98 -8.34 -12.26
C THR A 186 6.35 -6.99 -12.61
N MET A 187 7.14 -6.00 -13.07
CA MET A 187 6.62 -4.70 -13.48
C MET A 187 5.64 -4.85 -14.65
N ILE A 188 5.98 -5.63 -15.67
CA ILE A 188 5.11 -5.89 -16.82
C ILE A 188 3.78 -6.51 -16.37
N HIS A 189 3.83 -7.50 -15.46
CA HIS A 189 2.62 -8.09 -14.90
C HIS A 189 1.78 -7.09 -14.12
N MET A 190 2.41 -6.24 -13.33
CA MET A 190 1.73 -5.20 -12.54
C MET A 190 1.12 -4.13 -13.44
N MET A 191 1.79 -3.75 -14.52
CA MET A 191 1.25 -2.85 -15.56
C MET A 191 -0.02 -3.41 -16.19
N GLY A 192 -0.08 -4.72 -16.46
CA GLY A 192 -1.28 -5.39 -16.93
C GLY A 192 -2.49 -5.23 -15.99
N THR A 193 -2.27 -5.12 -14.67
CA THR A 193 -3.35 -4.87 -13.71
C THR A 193 -3.89 -3.43 -13.75
N LEU A 194 -3.14 -2.51 -14.36
CA LEU A 194 -3.53 -1.12 -14.59
C LEU A 194 -4.19 -0.91 -15.95
N GLU A 195 -4.54 -1.97 -16.67
CA GLU A 195 -5.20 -1.89 -17.96
C GLU A 195 -6.49 -1.07 -17.89
N GLY A 196 -6.65 -0.17 -18.85
CA GLY A 196 -7.77 0.78 -18.91
C GLY A 196 -7.62 2.01 -17.99
N VAL A 197 -6.46 2.18 -17.32
CA VAL A 197 -6.08 3.43 -16.66
C VAL A 197 -5.23 4.25 -17.64
N PRO A 198 -5.53 5.53 -17.89
CA PRO A 198 -4.69 6.37 -18.74
C PRO A 198 -3.32 6.56 -18.06
N LEU A 199 -2.29 5.98 -18.66
CA LEU A 199 -0.91 6.07 -18.16
C LEU A 199 -0.19 7.25 -18.80
N GLY A 200 0.64 7.91 -18.00
CA GLY A 200 1.62 8.90 -18.41
C GLY A 200 3.03 8.31 -18.42
N ASP A 201 3.93 8.91 -17.66
CA ASP A 201 5.32 8.43 -17.55
C ASP A 201 5.41 7.23 -16.59
N VAL A 202 6.24 6.25 -16.98
CA VAL A 202 6.60 5.10 -16.14
C VAL A 202 8.08 5.22 -15.80
N LEU A 203 8.39 5.26 -14.52
CA LEU A 203 9.73 5.48 -14.00
C LEU A 203 10.16 4.25 -13.16
N GLY A 204 11.40 3.85 -13.30
CA GLY A 204 12.03 2.79 -12.52
C GLY A 204 13.52 3.04 -12.37
N ASP A 205 14.18 2.26 -11.55
CA ASP A 205 15.64 2.26 -11.48
C ASP A 205 16.25 1.42 -12.62
N GLY A 206 17.60 1.30 -12.64
CA GLY A 206 18.30 0.54 -13.69
C GLY A 206 17.96 -0.95 -13.74
N ALA A 207 17.31 -1.53 -12.74
CA ALA A 207 16.86 -2.92 -12.75
C ALA A 207 15.67 -3.14 -13.70
N TYR A 208 14.95 -2.05 -14.03
CA TYR A 208 13.81 -2.06 -14.98
C TYR A 208 14.20 -1.63 -16.39
N ASP A 209 15.48 -1.28 -16.64
CA ASP A 209 15.95 -0.82 -17.95
C ASP A 209 16.27 -2.02 -18.86
N THR A 210 15.26 -2.79 -19.19
CA THR A 210 15.35 -3.97 -20.07
C THR A 210 14.61 -3.73 -21.39
N THR A 211 14.92 -4.55 -22.40
CA THR A 211 14.27 -4.46 -23.72
C THR A 211 12.76 -4.69 -23.61
N ASP A 212 12.33 -5.55 -22.70
CA ASP A 212 10.93 -5.94 -22.52
C ASP A 212 10.10 -4.85 -21.81
N CYS A 213 10.77 -3.93 -21.09
CA CYS A 213 10.13 -2.79 -20.43
C CYS A 213 10.06 -1.53 -21.31
N ARG A 214 10.74 -1.51 -22.47
CA ARG A 214 10.78 -0.40 -23.43
C ARG A 214 9.77 -0.59 -24.55
#